data_5f74ff4f07c3d4d766f3e0e7c926e894
#
_entry.id   5f74ff4f07c3d4d766f3e0e7c926e894
#
_cell.length_a   1.000
_cell.length_b   1.000
_cell.length_c   1.000
_cell.angle_alpha   90.00
_cell.angle_beta   90.00
_cell.angle_gamma   90.00
#
_symmetry.space_group_name_H-M   'P 1'
#
loop_
_entity.id
_entity.type
_entity.pdbx_description
1 polymer ?
#
loop_
_entity_poly.entity_id
_entity_poly.type
_entity_poly.pdbx_seq_one_letter_code
_entity_poly.pdbx_strand_id
1 'polypeptide(L)'
;MDARIGAKGEKMIKEISKSDVSECVKVIRESFMTIAEQFGFTIENAPRFTAFATTEERLLYQMDNEPRFMFGYFSSDGKIIGYYSLLMQDNGECELSNLCVLPEYRHKKIGQELLKDAYRQAKAHERNKINIGIVEENAVLRKWYENEGFVHIGTEKFDFFPFTCGYMVKELNC
;
A
#
# COMPACT_ATOMS: atom_id res chain seq x y z
N MET A 1 -13.44 15.40 35.75
CA MET A 1 -12.60 14.31 35.21
C MET A 1 -13.40 13.66 34.10
N ASP A 2 -13.20 14.14 32.88
CA ASP A 2 -13.92 13.60 31.72
C ASP A 2 -13.22 12.34 31.24
N ALA A 3 -13.81 11.21 31.54
CA ALA A 3 -13.55 9.98 30.84
C ALA A 3 -14.04 10.18 29.40
N ARG A 4 -13.14 10.53 28.50
CA ARG A 4 -13.45 10.49 27.06
C ARG A 4 -13.65 9.04 26.68
N ILE A 5 -14.91 8.65 26.66
CA ILE A 5 -15.38 7.47 25.98
C ILE A 5 -14.96 7.67 24.54
N GLY A 6 -14.02 6.84 24.05
CA GLY A 6 -13.60 6.86 22.67
C GLY A 6 -14.81 6.74 21.76
N ALA A 7 -15.07 7.78 21.01
CA ALA A 7 -16.20 7.79 20.08
C ALA A 7 -16.01 6.65 19.07
N LYS A 8 -16.98 5.72 19.03
CA LYS A 8 -17.19 4.80 17.92
C LYS A 8 -17.29 5.66 16.65
N GLY A 9 -16.21 5.75 15.86
CA GLY A 9 -16.20 6.50 14.61
C GLY A 9 -14.95 7.32 14.31
N GLU A 10 -13.95 7.38 15.18
CA GLU A 10 -12.66 7.96 14.79
C GLU A 10 -12.03 7.09 13.68
N LYS A 11 -11.82 7.73 12.51
CA LYS A 11 -11.12 7.09 11.41
C LYS A 11 -9.72 6.72 11.88
N MET A 12 -9.42 5.43 11.93
CA MET A 12 -8.08 4.91 12.18
C MET A 12 -7.16 5.16 10.98
N ILE A 13 -7.71 5.38 9.78
CA ILE A 13 -6.96 5.67 8.56
C ILE A 13 -6.97 7.18 8.33
N LYS A 14 -5.78 7.75 8.24
CA LYS A 14 -5.58 9.19 8.05
C LYS A 14 -4.49 9.46 7.03
N GLU A 15 -4.61 10.57 6.30
CA GLU A 15 -3.51 11.08 5.49
C GLU A 15 -2.31 11.39 6.39
N ILE A 16 -1.12 10.95 5.97
CA ILE A 16 0.09 11.17 6.74
C ILE A 16 0.66 12.57 6.49
N SER A 17 1.36 13.07 7.49
CA SER A 17 2.15 14.31 7.39
C SER A 17 3.64 14.00 7.22
N LYS A 18 4.44 15.02 6.94
CA LYS A 18 5.90 14.87 6.83
C LYS A 18 6.52 14.30 8.11
N SER A 19 5.96 14.62 9.27
CA SER A 19 6.43 14.07 10.56
C SER A 19 6.17 12.57 10.73
N ASP A 20 5.25 11.99 9.95
CA ASP A 20 4.93 10.57 9.99
C ASP A 20 5.81 9.72 9.06
N VAL A 21 6.56 10.36 8.15
CA VAL A 21 7.28 9.67 7.07
C VAL A 21 8.29 8.66 7.62
N SER A 22 9.05 9.01 8.65
CA SER A 22 10.04 8.11 9.25
C SER A 22 9.39 6.79 9.74
N GLU A 23 8.25 6.90 10.41
CA GLU A 23 7.49 5.73 10.87
C GLU A 23 6.89 4.94 9.71
N CYS A 24 6.36 5.62 8.71
CA CYS A 24 5.85 4.96 7.49
C CYS A 24 6.92 4.15 6.77
N VAL A 25 8.15 4.66 6.65
CA VAL A 25 9.27 3.93 6.04
C VAL A 25 9.52 2.61 6.77
N LYS A 26 9.52 2.63 8.10
CA LYS A 26 9.69 1.40 8.90
C LYS A 26 8.56 0.41 8.64
N VAL A 27 7.33 0.87 8.65
CA VAL A 27 6.14 0.03 8.38
C VAL A 27 6.23 -0.62 7.01
N ILE A 28 6.56 0.15 5.98
CA ILE A 28 6.69 -0.36 4.61
C ILE A 28 7.82 -1.39 4.53
N ARG A 29 9.01 -1.06 5.03
CA ARG A 29 10.18 -1.93 4.96
C ARG A 29 9.96 -3.24 5.73
N GLU A 30 9.48 -3.20 6.95
CA GLU A 30 9.20 -4.39 7.77
C GLU A 30 8.13 -5.28 7.11
N SER A 31 7.08 -4.66 6.57
CA SER A 31 5.99 -5.39 5.92
C SER A 31 6.45 -6.11 4.66
N PHE A 32 7.22 -5.45 3.80
CA PHE A 32 7.73 -6.04 2.56
C PHE A 32 8.95 -6.95 2.78
N MET A 33 9.64 -6.83 3.90
CA MET A 33 10.74 -7.72 4.24
C MET A 33 10.28 -9.18 4.37
N THR A 34 9.06 -9.42 4.83
CA THR A 34 8.51 -10.79 4.90
C THR A 34 8.38 -11.42 3.51
N ILE A 35 8.07 -10.61 2.48
CA ILE A 35 8.03 -11.08 1.09
C ILE A 35 9.45 -11.34 0.58
N ALA A 36 10.38 -10.43 0.86
CA ALA A 36 11.78 -10.62 0.49
C ALA A 36 12.36 -11.92 1.06
N GLU A 37 12.12 -12.19 2.33
CA GLU A 37 12.56 -13.43 3.00
C GLU A 37 11.91 -14.66 2.38
N GLN A 38 10.62 -14.62 2.11
CA GLN A 38 9.87 -15.73 1.53
C GLN A 38 10.38 -16.11 0.13
N PHE A 39 10.73 -15.13 -0.70
CA PHE A 39 11.12 -15.33 -2.10
C PHE A 39 12.63 -15.20 -2.35
N GLY A 40 13.43 -15.01 -1.29
CA GLY A 40 14.89 -14.93 -1.41
C GLY A 40 15.39 -13.64 -2.04
N PHE A 41 14.66 -12.53 -1.90
CA PHE A 41 15.10 -11.22 -2.38
C PHE A 41 16.07 -10.60 -1.38
N THR A 42 17.15 -10.04 -1.92
CA THR A 42 18.20 -9.37 -1.16
C THR A 42 18.49 -7.99 -1.77
N ILE A 43 19.22 -7.17 -1.03
CA ILE A 43 19.63 -5.87 -1.58
C ILE A 43 20.55 -6.03 -2.80
N GLU A 44 21.27 -7.15 -2.91
CA GLU A 44 22.14 -7.45 -4.04
C GLU A 44 21.36 -7.86 -5.29
N ASN A 45 20.34 -8.74 -5.15
CA ASN A 45 19.60 -9.28 -6.29
C ASN A 45 18.33 -8.48 -6.63
N ALA A 46 17.82 -7.68 -5.70
CA ALA A 46 16.59 -6.91 -5.86
C ALA A 46 16.68 -5.53 -5.20
N PRO A 47 17.69 -4.69 -5.54
CA PRO A 47 17.87 -3.39 -4.86
C PRO A 47 16.71 -2.43 -5.04
N ARG A 48 15.88 -2.61 -6.09
CA ARG A 48 14.70 -1.79 -6.35
C ARG A 48 13.42 -2.33 -5.69
N PHE A 49 13.49 -3.49 -5.04
CA PHE A 49 12.33 -4.04 -4.34
C PHE A 49 11.96 -3.13 -3.14
N THR A 50 10.68 -3.00 -2.87
CA THR A 50 10.11 -2.07 -1.89
C THR A 50 10.78 -2.13 -0.52
N ALA A 51 11.10 -3.33 0.00
CA ALA A 51 11.76 -3.49 1.28
C ALA A 51 13.14 -2.81 1.34
N PHE A 52 13.82 -2.67 0.21
CA PHE A 52 15.18 -2.09 0.12
C PHE A 52 15.20 -0.68 -0.45
N ALA A 53 14.27 -0.37 -1.36
CA ALA A 53 14.23 0.90 -2.08
C ALA A 53 13.49 2.02 -1.35
N THR A 54 12.69 1.70 -0.32
CA THR A 54 11.91 2.70 0.42
C THR A 54 12.79 3.43 1.41
N THR A 55 12.87 4.77 1.25
CA THR A 55 13.64 5.67 2.11
C THR A 55 12.77 6.88 2.49
N GLU A 56 13.15 7.57 3.55
CA GLU A 56 12.48 8.83 3.93
C GLU A 56 12.59 9.88 2.81
N GLU A 57 13.77 10.01 2.21
CA GLU A 57 14.01 10.92 1.10
C GLU A 57 13.06 10.64 -0.06
N ARG A 58 12.88 9.37 -0.42
CA ARG A 58 11.98 8.96 -1.51
C ARG A 58 10.52 9.32 -1.20
N LEU A 59 10.05 9.01 0.00
CA LEU A 59 8.67 9.33 0.38
C LEU A 59 8.44 10.84 0.42
N LEU A 60 9.35 11.59 0.98
CA LEU A 60 9.27 13.06 1.01
C LEU A 60 9.25 13.64 -0.42
N TYR A 61 10.11 13.13 -1.31
CA TYR A 61 10.11 13.53 -2.71
C TYR A 61 8.76 13.25 -3.39
N GLN A 62 8.22 12.06 -3.20
CA GLN A 62 6.92 11.67 -3.75
C GLN A 62 5.79 12.54 -3.21
N MET A 63 5.82 12.84 -1.91
CA MET A 63 4.83 13.71 -1.28
C MET A 63 4.83 15.13 -1.85
N ASP A 64 6.00 15.67 -2.14
CA ASP A 64 6.15 17.04 -2.62
C ASP A 64 6.01 17.19 -4.15
N ASN A 65 6.28 16.14 -4.93
CA ASN A 65 6.46 16.24 -6.39
C ASN A 65 5.50 15.38 -7.21
N GLU A 66 4.77 14.45 -6.61
CA GLU A 66 3.83 13.58 -7.32
C GLU A 66 2.38 13.87 -6.91
N PRO A 67 1.40 13.66 -7.81
CA PRO A 67 -0.02 13.67 -7.44
C PRO A 67 -0.39 12.40 -6.66
N ARG A 68 0.29 12.20 -5.55
CA ARG A 68 0.22 11.01 -4.70
C ARG A 68 -0.33 11.37 -3.34
N PHE A 69 -1.31 10.59 -2.89
CA PHE A 69 -1.89 10.69 -1.56
C PHE A 69 -1.44 9.49 -0.74
N MET A 70 -0.94 9.74 0.46
CA MET A 70 -0.37 8.74 1.35
C MET A 70 -1.18 8.65 2.63
N PHE A 71 -1.54 7.42 3.03
CA PHE A 71 -2.38 7.17 4.20
C PHE A 71 -1.76 6.14 5.11
N GLY A 72 -1.92 6.36 6.41
CA GLY A 72 -1.51 5.41 7.45
C GLY A 72 -2.71 4.88 8.23
N TYR A 73 -2.61 3.65 8.67
CA TYR A 73 -3.53 3.07 9.66
C TYR A 73 -2.92 3.26 11.04
N PHE A 74 -3.60 4.03 11.87
CA PHE A 74 -3.14 4.35 13.23
C PHE A 74 -3.83 3.45 14.24
N SER A 75 -3.06 2.82 15.12
CA SER A 75 -3.60 2.09 16.26
C SER A 75 -4.18 3.04 17.30
N SER A 76 -4.87 2.51 18.30
CA SER A 76 -5.50 3.32 19.37
C SER A 76 -4.49 4.15 20.18
N ASP A 77 -3.23 3.72 20.24
CA ASP A 77 -2.13 4.45 20.90
C ASP A 77 -1.36 5.38 19.93
N GLY A 78 -1.85 5.55 18.70
CA GLY A 78 -1.28 6.49 17.72
C GLY A 78 -0.11 5.94 16.92
N LYS A 79 0.21 4.65 17.02
CA LYS A 79 1.26 4.00 16.24
C LYS A 79 0.77 3.68 14.84
N ILE A 80 1.59 3.91 13.81
CA ILE A 80 1.28 3.49 12.44
C ILE A 80 1.56 1.99 12.29
N ILE A 81 0.55 1.24 11.87
CA ILE A 81 0.61 -0.22 11.73
C ILE A 81 0.27 -0.72 10.32
N GLY A 82 -0.14 0.17 9.45
CA GLY A 82 -0.43 -0.11 8.05
C GLY A 82 -0.29 1.14 7.21
N TYR A 83 -0.21 0.98 5.90
CA TYR A 83 0.05 2.06 4.96
C TYR A 83 -0.48 1.74 3.58
N TYR A 84 -0.85 2.75 2.82
CA TYR A 84 -0.99 2.68 1.37
C TYR A 84 -0.82 4.07 0.75
N SER A 85 -0.57 4.12 -0.55
CA SER A 85 -0.63 5.35 -1.31
C SER A 85 -1.39 5.17 -2.62
N LEU A 86 -1.96 6.28 -3.11
CA LEU A 86 -2.63 6.37 -4.41
C LEU A 86 -1.94 7.42 -5.25
N LEU A 87 -1.43 7.01 -6.41
CA LEU A 87 -0.91 7.91 -7.43
C LEU A 87 -1.99 8.19 -8.46
N MET A 88 -2.41 9.45 -8.56
CA MET A 88 -3.42 9.85 -9.54
C MET A 88 -2.78 9.94 -10.93
N GLN A 89 -3.45 9.38 -11.93
CA GLN A 89 -3.02 9.37 -13.32
C GLN A 89 -3.94 10.23 -14.18
N ASP A 90 -3.42 10.78 -15.26
CA ASP A 90 -4.16 11.72 -16.13
C ASP A 90 -5.34 11.09 -16.88
N ASN A 91 -5.33 9.77 -17.03
CA ASN A 91 -6.34 8.99 -17.76
C ASN A 91 -7.62 8.67 -16.95
N GLY A 92 -7.80 9.26 -15.78
CA GLY A 92 -8.93 8.96 -14.89
C GLY A 92 -8.73 7.72 -14.02
N GLU A 93 -7.55 7.13 -14.06
CA GLU A 93 -7.17 5.98 -13.25
C GLU A 93 -6.30 6.39 -12.07
N CYS A 94 -6.02 5.49 -11.15
CA CYS A 94 -5.01 5.66 -10.12
C CYS A 94 -4.27 4.34 -9.86
N GLU A 95 -3.06 4.46 -9.35
CA GLU A 95 -2.25 3.32 -8.94
C GLU A 95 -2.20 3.23 -7.43
N LEU A 96 -2.62 2.08 -6.90
CA LEU A 96 -2.46 1.74 -5.49
C LEU A 96 -1.08 1.14 -5.29
N SER A 97 -0.29 1.76 -4.43
CA SER A 97 1.09 1.35 -4.16
C SER A 97 1.32 1.07 -2.69
N ASN A 98 2.13 0.06 -2.42
CA ASN A 98 2.66 -0.25 -1.10
C ASN A 98 1.59 -0.47 -0.02
N LEU A 99 0.45 -1.05 -0.39
CA LEU A 99 -0.55 -1.48 0.58
C LEU A 99 0.08 -2.56 1.48
N CYS A 100 0.20 -2.26 2.75
CA CYS A 100 0.86 -3.16 3.68
C CYS A 100 0.35 -3.01 5.11
N VAL A 101 0.53 -4.08 5.88
CA VAL A 101 0.22 -4.15 7.32
C VAL A 101 1.42 -4.82 8.00
N LEU A 102 1.84 -4.27 9.14
CA LEU A 102 2.89 -4.89 9.94
C LEU A 102 2.56 -6.36 10.24
N PRO A 103 3.54 -7.27 10.19
CA PRO A 103 3.28 -8.71 10.34
C PRO A 103 2.46 -9.08 11.58
N GLU A 104 2.73 -8.48 12.72
CA GLU A 104 2.03 -8.74 13.99
C GLU A 104 0.58 -8.28 14.01
N TYR A 105 0.17 -7.44 13.06
CA TYR A 105 -1.21 -6.93 12.96
C TYR A 105 -1.99 -7.53 11.80
N ARG A 106 -1.41 -8.51 11.09
CA ARG A 106 -2.10 -9.22 10.00
C ARG A 106 -3.20 -10.12 10.52
N HIS A 107 -4.09 -10.55 9.61
CA HIS A 107 -5.25 -11.41 9.90
C HIS A 107 -6.30 -10.77 10.84
N LYS A 108 -6.31 -9.44 10.92
CA LYS A 108 -7.27 -8.63 11.69
C LYS A 108 -8.11 -7.73 10.78
N LYS A 109 -8.17 -8.03 9.49
CA LYS A 109 -8.92 -7.29 8.46
C LYS A 109 -8.43 -5.86 8.20
N ILE A 110 -7.27 -5.47 8.71
CA ILE A 110 -6.70 -4.12 8.51
C ILE A 110 -6.40 -3.87 7.04
N GLY A 111 -5.85 -4.87 6.33
CA GLY A 111 -5.61 -4.77 4.89
C GLY A 111 -6.88 -4.53 4.09
N GLN A 112 -7.99 -5.17 4.43
CA GLN A 112 -9.29 -4.93 3.80
C GLN A 112 -9.83 -3.54 4.11
N GLU A 113 -9.65 -3.04 5.32
CA GLU A 113 -10.07 -1.68 5.70
C GLU A 113 -9.28 -0.64 4.92
N LEU A 114 -7.95 -0.82 4.79
CA LEU A 114 -7.09 0.04 3.97
C LEU A 114 -7.54 0.04 2.50
N LEU A 115 -7.84 -1.14 1.96
CA LEU A 115 -8.29 -1.27 0.57
C LEU A 115 -9.65 -0.58 0.34
N LYS A 116 -10.59 -0.74 1.27
CA LYS A 116 -11.88 -0.03 1.21
C LYS A 116 -11.70 1.49 1.28
N ASP A 117 -10.78 1.95 2.12
CA ASP A 117 -10.47 3.37 2.19
C ASP A 117 -9.86 3.87 0.88
N ALA A 118 -8.97 3.09 0.26
CA ALA A 118 -8.41 3.39 -1.06
C ALA A 118 -9.50 3.55 -2.13
N TYR A 119 -10.52 2.71 -2.13
CA TYR A 119 -11.67 2.86 -3.03
C TYR A 119 -12.42 4.16 -2.81
N ARG A 120 -12.67 4.53 -1.55
CA ARG A 120 -13.33 5.80 -1.23
C ARG A 120 -12.51 7.00 -1.67
N GLN A 121 -11.21 6.97 -1.42
CA GLN A 121 -10.30 8.04 -1.83
C GLN A 121 -10.20 8.16 -3.35
N ALA A 122 -10.10 7.05 -4.06
CA ALA A 122 -10.08 7.06 -5.52
C ALA A 122 -11.36 7.67 -6.10
N LYS A 123 -12.51 7.26 -5.58
CA LYS A 123 -13.81 7.83 -6.01
C LYS A 123 -13.93 9.31 -5.67
N ALA A 124 -13.48 9.74 -4.50
CA ALA A 124 -13.48 11.15 -4.09
C ALA A 124 -12.62 12.03 -5.03
N HIS A 125 -11.60 11.45 -5.66
CA HIS A 125 -10.75 12.09 -6.66
C HIS A 125 -11.21 11.79 -8.10
N GLU A 126 -12.46 11.35 -8.27
CA GLU A 126 -13.09 11.08 -9.58
C GLU A 126 -12.31 10.03 -10.41
N ARG A 127 -11.71 9.03 -9.75
CA ARG A 127 -11.04 7.91 -10.40
C ARG A 127 -12.00 6.74 -10.56
N ASN A 128 -11.98 6.12 -11.73
CA ASN A 128 -12.89 5.03 -12.08
C ASN A 128 -12.22 3.66 -12.12
N LYS A 129 -10.90 3.62 -11.95
CA LYS A 129 -10.13 2.39 -11.99
C LYS A 129 -8.91 2.47 -11.08
N ILE A 130 -8.62 1.37 -10.38
CA ILE A 130 -7.40 1.19 -9.59
C ILE A 130 -6.53 0.13 -10.25
N ASN A 131 -5.26 0.48 -10.48
CA ASN A 131 -4.22 -0.42 -10.95
C ASN A 131 -3.30 -0.83 -9.81
N ILE A 132 -2.86 -2.06 -9.79
CA ILE A 132 -1.84 -2.57 -8.86
C ILE A 132 -0.77 -3.38 -9.58
N GLY A 133 0.44 -3.36 -9.03
CA GLY A 133 1.52 -4.26 -9.40
C GLY A 133 1.82 -5.22 -8.25
N ILE A 134 2.03 -6.49 -8.56
CA ILE A 134 2.35 -7.53 -7.58
C ILE A 134 3.59 -8.31 -8.02
N VAL A 135 4.21 -9.01 -7.07
CA VAL A 135 5.14 -10.09 -7.38
C VAL A 135 4.29 -11.25 -7.90
N GLU A 136 4.40 -11.57 -9.19
CA GLU A 136 3.55 -12.58 -9.87
C GLU A 136 3.63 -13.95 -9.18
N GLU A 137 4.80 -14.30 -8.68
CA GLU A 137 5.06 -15.57 -7.99
C GLU A 137 4.36 -15.66 -6.62
N ASN A 138 3.89 -14.53 -6.09
CA ASN A 138 3.12 -14.49 -4.84
C ASN A 138 1.64 -14.85 -5.08
N ALA A 139 1.37 -16.14 -5.22
CA ALA A 139 0.03 -16.66 -5.52
C ALA A 139 -0.99 -16.34 -4.41
N VAL A 140 -0.56 -16.28 -3.17
CA VAL A 140 -1.43 -15.96 -2.03
C VAL A 140 -1.94 -14.52 -2.13
N LEU A 141 -1.04 -13.56 -2.42
CA LEU A 141 -1.41 -12.17 -2.58
C LEU A 141 -2.30 -11.96 -3.80
N ARG A 142 -1.96 -12.59 -4.92
CA ARG A 142 -2.79 -12.55 -6.13
C ARG A 142 -4.22 -13.01 -5.84
N LYS A 143 -4.36 -14.14 -5.16
CA LYS A 143 -5.67 -14.69 -4.78
C LYS A 143 -6.45 -13.75 -3.86
N TRP A 144 -5.75 -13.11 -2.94
CA TRP A 144 -6.36 -12.12 -2.06
C TRP A 144 -6.96 -10.95 -2.86
N TYR A 145 -6.22 -10.40 -3.82
CA TYR A 145 -6.73 -9.33 -4.68
C TYR A 145 -7.85 -9.81 -5.60
N GLU A 146 -7.78 -11.02 -6.14
CA GLU A 146 -8.86 -11.60 -6.94
C GLU A 146 -10.15 -11.69 -6.13
N ASN A 147 -10.08 -12.13 -4.87
CA ASN A 147 -11.22 -12.18 -3.96
C ASN A 147 -11.79 -10.78 -3.64
N GLU A 148 -10.98 -9.75 -3.71
CA GLU A 148 -11.40 -8.35 -3.56
C GLU A 148 -11.93 -7.73 -4.87
N GLY A 149 -12.00 -8.50 -5.94
CA GLY A 149 -12.58 -8.09 -7.21
C GLY A 149 -11.60 -7.54 -8.24
N PHE A 150 -10.30 -7.67 -8.01
CA PHE A 150 -9.30 -7.33 -9.02
C PHE A 150 -9.19 -8.41 -10.09
N VAL A 151 -8.91 -7.98 -11.31
CA VAL A 151 -8.72 -8.85 -12.46
C VAL A 151 -7.26 -8.77 -12.91
N HIS A 152 -6.63 -9.93 -13.08
CA HIS A 152 -5.27 -10.02 -13.60
C HIS A 152 -5.26 -9.71 -15.11
N ILE A 153 -4.39 -8.78 -15.53
CA ILE A 153 -4.37 -8.29 -16.91
C ILE A 153 -3.07 -8.58 -17.66
N GLY A 154 -2.03 -9.04 -16.99
CA GLY A 154 -0.78 -9.35 -17.67
C GLY A 154 0.42 -9.38 -16.74
N THR A 155 1.58 -9.64 -17.33
CA THR A 155 2.86 -9.70 -16.63
C THR A 155 3.95 -9.01 -17.44
N GLU A 156 5.01 -8.62 -16.74
CA GLU A 156 6.21 -8.05 -17.35
C GLU A 156 7.45 -8.50 -16.57
N LYS A 157 8.48 -8.93 -17.28
CA LYS A 157 9.76 -9.32 -16.69
C LYS A 157 10.80 -8.24 -16.96
N PHE A 158 11.32 -7.67 -15.88
CA PHE A 158 12.40 -6.68 -15.93
C PHE A 158 13.73 -7.33 -15.56
N ASP A 159 14.80 -6.94 -16.23
CA ASP A 159 16.14 -7.48 -15.95
C ASP A 159 16.65 -7.16 -14.54
N PHE A 160 16.17 -6.05 -13.97
CA PHE A 160 16.58 -5.61 -12.64
C PHE A 160 15.78 -6.25 -11.49
N PHE A 161 14.78 -7.08 -11.79
CA PHE A 161 14.06 -7.85 -10.78
C PHE A 161 14.26 -9.36 -10.95
N PRO A 162 14.49 -10.10 -9.86
CA PRO A 162 14.55 -11.57 -9.89
C PRO A 162 13.18 -12.23 -9.99
N PHE A 163 12.11 -11.44 -10.04
CA PHE A 163 10.72 -11.89 -10.11
C PHE A 163 10.00 -11.25 -11.30
N THR A 164 8.85 -11.79 -11.64
CA THR A 164 7.95 -11.25 -12.66
C THR A 164 6.98 -10.25 -12.02
N CYS A 165 6.79 -9.09 -12.62
CA CYS A 165 5.73 -8.17 -12.21
C CYS A 165 4.40 -8.63 -12.79
N GLY A 166 3.40 -8.80 -11.93
CA GLY A 166 2.02 -9.03 -12.32
C GLY A 166 1.20 -7.76 -12.19
N TYR A 167 0.26 -7.56 -13.10
CA TYR A 167 -0.62 -6.38 -13.08
C TYR A 167 -2.06 -6.79 -12.93
N MET A 168 -2.75 -6.09 -12.05
CA MET A 168 -4.18 -6.31 -11.80
C MET A 168 -4.91 -4.97 -11.78
N VAL A 169 -6.19 -5.00 -12.13
CA VAL A 169 -7.03 -3.81 -12.16
C VAL A 169 -8.38 -4.08 -11.51
N LYS A 170 -8.97 -3.02 -10.95
CA LYS A 170 -10.35 -3.04 -10.48
C LYS A 170 -11.08 -1.81 -10.99
N GLU A 171 -12.21 -2.06 -11.66
CA GLU A 171 -13.16 -1.00 -12.03
C GLU A 171 -13.89 -0.54 -10.76
N LEU A 172 -14.01 0.78 -10.61
CA LEU A 172 -14.76 1.39 -9.52
C LEU A 172 -16.11 1.86 -10.07
N ASN A 173 -17.15 1.11 -9.80
CA ASN A 173 -18.50 1.52 -10.17
C ASN A 173 -18.94 2.72 -9.32
N CYS A 174 -19.54 3.68 -9.97
CA CYS A 174 -20.16 4.82 -9.28
C CYS A 174 -21.39 4.38 -8.48
#